data_2340897b19f80e54bc920497130f30b0
#
_entry.id   2340897b19f80e54bc920497130f30b0
#
_cell.length_a   1.000
_cell.length_b   1.000
_cell.length_c   1.000
_cell.angle_alpha   90.00
_cell.angle_beta   90.00
_cell.angle_gamma   90.00
#
_symmetry.space_group_name_H-M   'P 1'
#
loop_
_entity.id
_entity.type
_entity.pdbx_description
1 polymer ?
#
loop_
_entity_poly.entity_id
_entity_poly.type
_entity_poly.pdbx_seq_one_letter_code
_entity_poly.pdbx_strand_id
1 'polypeptide(L)'
;MKKLLSILFVMLIVAGITGCKKTEDDVLHLGLNAIIVEIDHEKQLLYVSDTKHEDVFGGRATIDCSKAIGRDSIFYVDYDSDTTDNLRFIESEDLMVGDMIILGIYESELNGTDTILVEDIQLSTQRLE
;
A
#
# COMPACT_ATOMS: atom_id res chain seq x y z
N MET A 1 -18.95 22.91 -39.64
CA MET A 1 -19.43 22.47 -38.32
C MET A 1 -19.27 20.98 -38.06
N LYS A 2 -19.56 20.10 -38.99
CA LYS A 2 -19.41 18.65 -38.82
C LYS A 2 -17.93 18.21 -38.64
N LYS A 3 -16.96 18.91 -39.26
CA LYS A 3 -15.57 18.60 -39.17
C LYS A 3 -14.95 18.96 -37.79
N LEU A 4 -15.43 20.02 -37.15
CA LEU A 4 -14.98 20.44 -35.84
C LEU A 4 -15.45 19.50 -34.73
N LEU A 5 -16.66 18.99 -34.84
CA LEU A 5 -17.22 18.01 -33.90
C LEU A 5 -16.48 16.67 -33.97
N SER A 6 -16.04 16.27 -35.18
CA SER A 6 -15.31 15.05 -35.41
C SER A 6 -13.91 15.10 -34.81
N ILE A 7 -13.22 16.25 -34.92
CA ILE A 7 -11.90 16.47 -34.35
C ILE A 7 -11.94 16.48 -32.82
N LEU A 8 -12.97 17.09 -32.23
CA LEU A 8 -13.18 17.13 -30.79
C LEU A 8 -13.41 15.73 -30.22
N PHE A 9 -14.16 14.90 -30.92
CA PHE A 9 -14.45 13.53 -30.53
C PHE A 9 -13.18 12.65 -30.55
N VAL A 10 -12.34 12.81 -31.55
CA VAL A 10 -11.06 12.10 -31.68
C VAL A 10 -10.10 12.49 -30.55
N MET A 11 -10.05 13.77 -30.16
CA MET A 11 -9.19 14.24 -29.06
C MET A 11 -9.64 13.66 -27.72
N LEU A 12 -10.93 13.51 -27.49
CA LEU A 12 -11.44 12.90 -26.25
C LEU A 12 -11.07 11.42 -26.13
N ILE A 13 -11.08 10.68 -27.22
CA ILE A 13 -10.69 9.27 -27.24
C ILE A 13 -9.21 9.10 -26.96
N VAL A 14 -8.34 9.95 -27.54
CA VAL A 14 -6.90 9.91 -27.33
C VAL A 14 -6.55 10.22 -25.87
N ALA A 15 -7.20 11.19 -25.25
CA ALA A 15 -6.99 11.53 -23.85
C ALA A 15 -7.42 10.37 -22.91
N GLY A 16 -8.49 9.65 -23.23
CA GLY A 16 -8.93 8.49 -22.48
C GLY A 16 -7.96 7.31 -22.55
N ILE A 17 -7.41 7.06 -23.73
CA ILE A 17 -6.43 5.98 -23.93
C ILE A 17 -5.11 6.27 -23.20
N THR A 18 -4.66 7.52 -23.20
CA THR A 18 -3.44 7.93 -22.52
C THR A 18 -3.55 7.79 -20.98
N GLY A 19 -4.74 8.05 -20.42
CA GLY A 19 -5.00 7.86 -19.01
C GLY A 19 -4.98 6.39 -18.57
N CYS A 20 -5.43 5.47 -19.42
CA CYS A 20 -5.42 4.04 -19.15
C CYS A 20 -4.00 3.44 -19.17
N LYS A 21 -3.10 3.94 -20.01
CA LYS A 21 -1.72 3.44 -20.11
C LYS A 21 -0.88 3.66 -18.86
N LYS A 22 -1.13 4.74 -18.12
CA LYS A 22 -0.42 5.03 -16.86
C LYS A 22 -0.70 4.02 -15.76
N THR A 23 -1.87 3.39 -15.78
CA THR A 23 -2.29 2.42 -14.78
C THR A 23 -1.74 1.02 -15.07
N GLU A 24 -1.49 0.69 -16.33
CA GLU A 24 -1.02 -0.62 -16.74
C GLU A 24 0.48 -0.82 -16.51
N ASP A 25 1.27 0.27 -16.50
CA ASP A 25 2.72 0.21 -16.34
C ASP A 25 3.18 0.28 -14.88
N ASP A 26 2.26 0.45 -13.93
CA ASP A 26 2.59 0.55 -12.52
C ASP A 26 2.56 -0.83 -11.87
N VAL A 27 3.69 -1.25 -11.32
CA VAL A 27 3.85 -2.57 -10.73
C VAL A 27 3.52 -2.50 -9.24
N LEU A 28 2.63 -3.40 -8.79
CA LEU A 28 2.33 -3.55 -7.37
C LEU A 28 3.33 -4.52 -6.74
N HIS A 29 4.15 -4.01 -5.83
CA HIS A 29 5.07 -4.82 -5.05
C HIS A 29 4.35 -5.32 -3.80
N LEU A 30 4.15 -6.62 -3.71
CA LEU A 30 3.63 -7.29 -2.52
C LEU A 30 4.79 -7.91 -1.77
N GLY A 31 4.80 -7.78 -0.45
CA GLY A 31 5.82 -8.42 0.36
C GLY A 31 7.00 -7.52 0.75
N LEU A 32 6.80 -6.22 0.77
CA LEU A 32 7.82 -5.27 1.26
C LEU A 32 7.77 -5.22 2.78
N ASN A 33 8.85 -5.63 3.43
CA ASN A 33 8.93 -5.72 4.88
C ASN A 33 9.34 -4.41 5.52
N ALA A 34 8.74 -4.08 6.66
CA ALA A 34 9.07 -2.89 7.43
C ALA A 34 8.78 -3.12 8.91
N ILE A 35 9.39 -2.29 9.76
CA ILE A 35 9.14 -2.30 11.20
C ILE A 35 8.51 -0.97 11.59
N ILE A 36 7.42 -1.02 12.33
CA ILE A 36 6.72 0.18 12.80
C ILE A 36 7.54 0.83 13.92
N VAL A 37 7.90 2.09 13.75
CA VAL A 37 8.65 2.86 14.75
C VAL A 37 7.78 3.91 15.43
N GLU A 38 6.71 4.37 14.77
CA GLU A 38 5.77 5.35 15.33
C GLU A 38 4.42 5.20 14.61
N ILE A 39 3.33 5.50 15.31
CA ILE A 39 1.96 5.45 14.75
C ILE A 39 1.24 6.75 15.05
N ASP A 40 0.61 7.34 14.04
CA ASP A 40 -0.29 8.48 14.17
C ASP A 40 -1.68 8.06 13.69
N HIS A 41 -2.52 7.64 14.62
CA HIS A 41 -3.88 7.15 14.30
C HIS A 41 -4.79 8.25 13.74
N GLU A 42 -4.60 9.47 14.20
CA GLU A 42 -5.42 10.60 13.77
C GLU A 42 -5.21 10.92 12.29
N LYS A 43 -3.94 10.89 11.85
CA LYS A 43 -3.58 11.15 10.45
C LYS A 43 -3.56 9.89 9.60
N GLN A 44 -3.77 8.73 10.19
CA GLN A 44 -3.68 7.43 9.52
C GLN A 44 -2.32 7.19 8.88
N LEU A 45 -1.26 7.51 9.65
CA LEU A 45 0.13 7.36 9.20
C LEU A 45 0.88 6.35 10.07
N LEU A 46 1.76 5.59 9.43
CA LEU A 46 2.76 4.78 10.10
C LEU A 46 4.13 5.30 9.73
N TYR A 47 5.00 5.41 10.71
CA TYR A 47 6.42 5.68 10.48
C TYR A 47 7.15 4.36 10.62
N VAL A 48 7.88 3.96 9.59
CA VAL A 48 8.49 2.64 9.51
C VAL A 48 9.99 2.76 9.23
N SER A 49 10.73 1.70 9.58
CA SER A 49 12.13 1.55 9.21
C SER A 49 12.31 0.26 8.41
N ASP A 50 13.42 0.19 7.67
CA ASP A 50 13.80 -1.04 6.99
C ASP A 50 14.12 -2.16 8.00
N THR A 51 13.92 -3.41 7.58
CA THR A 51 14.35 -4.56 8.35
C THR A 51 15.86 -4.77 8.19
N LYS A 52 16.43 -5.66 8.99
CA LYS A 52 17.87 -5.95 8.93
C LYS A 52 18.33 -6.54 7.61
N HIS A 53 17.40 -7.12 6.84
CA HIS A 53 17.72 -7.88 5.63
C HIS A 53 17.30 -7.19 4.35
N GLU A 54 16.58 -6.08 4.43
CA GLU A 54 16.07 -5.37 3.27
C GLU A 54 16.28 -3.85 3.42
N ASP A 55 16.74 -3.23 2.33
CA ASP A 55 16.90 -1.78 2.25
C ASP A 55 15.92 -1.25 1.19
N VAL A 56 14.65 -1.12 1.58
CA VAL A 56 13.57 -0.69 0.68
C VAL A 56 13.37 0.82 0.73
N PHE A 57 13.48 1.39 1.94
CA PHE A 57 13.07 2.77 2.21
C PHE A 57 14.23 3.73 2.49
N GLY A 58 15.46 3.23 2.42
CA GLY A 58 16.63 4.05 2.72
C GLY A 58 16.73 4.44 4.20
N GLY A 59 16.23 3.58 5.09
CA GLY A 59 16.26 3.77 6.53
C GLY A 59 14.89 3.98 7.14
N ARG A 60 14.21 5.07 6.84
CA ARG A 60 12.88 5.38 7.38
C ARG A 60 11.95 5.90 6.31
N ALA A 61 10.67 5.64 6.47
CA ALA A 61 9.62 6.14 5.57
C ALA A 61 8.34 6.45 6.33
N THR A 62 7.53 7.32 5.76
CA THR A 62 6.17 7.62 6.22
C THR A 62 5.18 6.90 5.31
N ILE A 63 4.31 6.11 5.91
CA ILE A 63 3.32 5.29 5.21
C ILE A 63 1.93 5.86 5.43
N ASP A 64 1.23 6.15 4.35
CA ASP A 64 -0.19 6.57 4.38
C ASP A 64 -1.06 5.32 4.33
N CYS A 65 -1.77 5.06 5.42
CA CYS A 65 -2.62 3.89 5.59
C CYS A 65 -4.09 4.14 5.26
N SER A 66 -4.45 5.35 4.85
CA SER A 66 -5.85 5.74 4.64
C SER A 66 -6.58 4.83 3.66
N LYS A 67 -5.92 4.44 2.57
CA LYS A 67 -6.50 3.56 1.56
C LYS A 67 -6.69 2.14 2.09
N ALA A 68 -5.69 1.60 2.78
CA ALA A 68 -5.77 0.27 3.38
C ALA A 68 -6.88 0.20 4.44
N ILE A 69 -7.01 1.26 5.27
CA ILE A 69 -8.08 1.36 6.27
C ILE A 69 -9.44 1.44 5.59
N GLY A 70 -9.58 2.30 4.58
CA GLY A 70 -10.86 2.49 3.88
C GLY A 70 -11.34 1.26 3.11
N ARG A 71 -10.42 0.39 2.72
CA ARG A 71 -10.72 -0.86 2.00
C ARG A 71 -10.77 -2.09 2.90
N ASP A 72 -10.60 -1.93 4.20
CA ASP A 72 -10.46 -3.04 5.16
C ASP A 72 -9.37 -4.02 4.73
N SER A 73 -8.23 -3.49 4.28
CA SER A 73 -7.11 -4.26 3.74
C SER A 73 -5.95 -4.38 4.73
N ILE A 74 -6.25 -4.45 6.02
CA ILE A 74 -5.27 -4.73 7.07
C ILE A 74 -5.61 -6.11 7.63
N PHE A 75 -4.62 -7.02 7.62
CA PHE A 75 -4.89 -8.39 7.99
C PHE A 75 -3.72 -9.01 8.74
N TYR A 76 -4.02 -10.09 9.43
CA TYR A 76 -3.07 -10.89 10.21
C TYR A 76 -3.08 -12.32 9.70
N VAL A 77 -1.90 -12.89 9.52
CA VAL A 77 -1.75 -14.29 9.13
C VAL A 77 -1.08 -15.05 10.28
N ASP A 78 -1.77 -16.06 10.81
CA ASP A 78 -1.24 -16.92 11.85
C ASP A 78 -0.46 -18.07 11.21
N TYR A 79 0.85 -17.99 11.25
CA TYR A 79 1.74 -18.98 10.62
C TYR A 79 1.77 -20.32 11.39
N ASP A 80 1.37 -20.32 12.65
CA ASP A 80 1.32 -21.52 13.48
C ASP A 80 0.00 -22.28 13.40
N SER A 81 -0.96 -21.74 12.64
CA SER A 81 -2.27 -22.38 12.47
C SER A 81 -2.18 -23.57 11.53
N ASP A 82 -2.71 -24.72 11.98
CA ASP A 82 -2.81 -25.94 11.17
C ASP A 82 -3.98 -25.92 10.19
N THR A 83 -4.78 -24.85 10.20
CA THR A 83 -5.96 -24.72 9.35
C THR A 83 -5.68 -23.82 8.17
N THR A 84 -6.50 -23.95 7.10
CA THR A 84 -6.43 -23.06 5.94
C THR A 84 -7.00 -21.67 6.25
N ASP A 85 -7.73 -21.51 7.35
CA ASP A 85 -8.33 -20.25 7.80
C ASP A 85 -7.39 -19.52 8.76
N ASN A 86 -6.16 -19.29 8.33
CA ASN A 86 -5.15 -18.62 9.14
C ASN A 86 -5.11 -17.10 8.94
N LEU A 87 -5.89 -16.56 8.00
CA LEU A 87 -5.94 -15.14 7.72
C LEU A 87 -7.19 -14.51 8.33
N ARG A 88 -7.03 -13.37 9.01
CA ARG A 88 -8.16 -12.58 9.50
C ARG A 88 -7.89 -11.10 9.31
N PHE A 89 -8.95 -10.34 9.08
CA PHE A 89 -8.85 -8.88 8.99
C PHE A 89 -8.81 -8.28 10.39
N ILE A 90 -7.97 -7.27 10.55
CA ILE A 90 -7.78 -6.57 11.81
C ILE A 90 -7.96 -5.07 11.59
N GLU A 91 -8.00 -4.31 12.67
CA GLU A 91 -8.10 -2.86 12.64
C GLU A 91 -6.71 -2.22 12.73
N SER A 92 -6.59 -0.97 12.28
CA SER A 92 -5.33 -0.22 12.38
C SER A 92 -4.90 -0.06 13.84
N GLU A 93 -5.85 -0.03 14.78
CA GLU A 93 -5.60 0.06 16.22
C GLU A 93 -4.94 -1.18 16.79
N ASP A 94 -4.99 -2.29 16.07
CA ASP A 94 -4.31 -3.53 16.47
C ASP A 94 -2.81 -3.50 16.18
N LEU A 95 -2.34 -2.56 15.37
CA LEU A 95 -0.92 -2.40 15.06
C LEU A 95 -0.20 -1.67 16.19
N MET A 96 1.03 -2.09 16.48
CA MET A 96 1.83 -1.53 17.58
C MET A 96 3.24 -1.20 17.10
N VAL A 97 3.85 -0.24 17.77
CA VAL A 97 5.28 0.07 17.58
C VAL A 97 6.11 -1.18 17.87
N GLY A 98 7.03 -1.49 16.99
CA GLY A 98 7.87 -2.68 17.05
C GLY A 98 7.35 -3.84 16.21
N ASP A 99 6.12 -3.76 15.71
CA ASP A 99 5.57 -4.80 14.83
C ASP A 99 6.31 -4.84 13.50
N MET A 100 6.53 -6.04 13.01
CA MET A 100 6.96 -6.28 11.64
C MET A 100 5.72 -6.40 10.77
N ILE A 101 5.69 -5.64 9.68
CA ILE A 101 4.58 -5.62 8.73
C ILE A 101 5.08 -5.88 7.32
N ILE A 102 4.17 -6.36 6.48
CA ILE A 102 4.41 -6.57 5.05
C ILE A 102 3.46 -5.67 4.29
N LEU A 103 4.01 -4.85 3.39
CA LEU A 103 3.26 -3.81 2.69
C LEU A 103 3.09 -4.15 1.22
N GLY A 104 1.91 -3.80 0.67
CA GLY A 104 1.67 -3.77 -0.76
C GLY A 104 1.75 -2.34 -1.26
N ILE A 105 2.73 -2.04 -2.10
CA ILE A 105 3.02 -0.67 -2.56
C ILE A 105 3.24 -0.67 -4.07
N TYR A 106 2.61 0.27 -4.77
CA TYR A 106 2.90 0.50 -6.18
C TYR A 106 4.28 1.12 -6.38
N GLU A 107 4.98 0.72 -7.43
CA GLU A 107 6.34 1.19 -7.74
C GLU A 107 6.41 2.70 -7.88
N SER A 108 5.38 3.34 -8.44
CA SER A 108 5.30 4.79 -8.57
C SER A 108 5.35 5.50 -7.21
N GLU A 109 4.79 4.88 -6.17
CA GLU A 109 4.83 5.43 -4.81
C GLU A 109 6.22 5.31 -4.18
N LEU A 110 6.96 4.25 -4.49
CA LEU A 110 8.32 4.06 -3.98
C LEU A 110 9.32 5.08 -4.53
N ASN A 111 9.07 5.59 -5.73
CA ASN A 111 10.04 6.41 -6.46
C ASN A 111 9.86 7.92 -6.32
N GLY A 112 8.80 8.42 -5.71
CA GLY A 112 8.53 9.81 -5.91
C GLY A 112 8.00 10.66 -4.77
N THR A 113 7.71 10.13 -3.59
CA THR A 113 7.03 10.92 -2.56
C THR A 113 7.61 10.72 -1.18
N ASP A 114 7.51 11.75 -0.35
CA ASP A 114 7.90 11.70 1.06
C ASP A 114 6.96 10.80 1.88
N THR A 115 5.70 10.70 1.44
CA THR A 115 4.69 9.84 2.07
C THR A 115 4.23 8.81 1.06
N ILE A 116 4.30 7.53 1.44
CA ILE A 116 4.01 6.40 0.57
C ILE A 116 2.61 5.88 0.86
N LEU A 117 1.74 5.91 -0.15
CA LEU A 117 0.40 5.34 -0.06
C LEU A 117 0.48 3.83 -0.25
N VAL A 118 -0.05 3.07 0.70
CA VAL A 118 -0.05 1.61 0.63
C VAL A 118 -1.43 1.07 0.30
N GLU A 119 -1.45 -0.06 -0.41
CA GLU A 119 -2.70 -0.72 -0.80
C GLU A 119 -3.19 -1.68 0.29
N ASP A 120 -2.28 -2.38 0.93
CA ASP A 120 -2.60 -3.32 1.99
C ASP A 120 -1.46 -3.44 3.00
N ILE A 121 -1.80 -3.93 4.20
CA ILE A 121 -0.86 -4.10 5.31
C ILE A 121 -1.12 -5.47 5.94
N GLN A 122 -0.08 -6.30 5.98
CA GLN A 122 -0.12 -7.56 6.71
C GLN A 122 0.68 -7.44 8.00
N LEU A 123 0.07 -7.74 9.14
CA LEU A 123 0.80 -7.88 10.40
C LEU A 123 1.54 -9.22 10.40
N SER A 124 2.86 -9.15 10.40
CA SER A 124 3.72 -10.33 10.36
C SER A 124 4.09 -10.82 11.76
N THR A 125 4.20 -9.92 12.71
CA THR A 125 4.51 -10.27 14.11
C THR A 125 3.42 -11.19 14.68
N GLN A 126 3.84 -12.35 15.21
CA GLN A 126 2.93 -13.38 15.71
C GLN A 126 2.59 -13.12 17.19
N ARG A 127 1.61 -12.26 17.45
CA ARG A 127 1.19 -11.89 18.81
C ARG A 127 -0.33 -11.86 19.02
N LEU A 128 -1.11 -11.94 17.94
CA LEU A 128 -2.57 -11.97 18.04
C LEU A 128 -3.05 -13.41 18.09
N GLU A 129 -4.08 -13.66 18.90
CA GLU A 129 -4.69 -14.99 19.03
C GLU A 129 -6.00 -15.12 18.25
#